data_3509a104c097dcbacc5922f2506c41b9
#
_entry.id   3509a104c097dcbacc5922f2506c41b9
#
_cell.length_a   1.000
_cell.length_b   1.000
_cell.length_c   1.000
_cell.angle_alpha   90.00
_cell.angle_beta   90.00
_cell.angle_gamma   90.00
#
_symmetry.space_group_name_H-M   'P 1'
#
loop_
_entity.id
_entity.type
_entity.pdbx_description
1 polymer ?
#
loop_
_entity_poly.entity_id
_entity_poly.type
_entity_poly.pdbx_seq_one_letter_code
_entity_poly.pdbx_strand_id
1 'polypeptide(L)'
;MTIWLLTLLLLAGFGYAGHAQGAIRGGITFLGIFLAAMLAVLVGKIFGPILGIFGVKNPIWLWIMPPFLGFLLIMILIHVGAHFVHQKVDVYYKYKAGDLRLALWERLNARVGICLGLLNGVAYLVLLAFVIHAFSYWTVQLSSSEEDPKSVRLLNKLGRDLESTKMNRVAKAIDPFDKTFYDTADLAGLLFQNSLLEARFLRYPGFLSLGERQEFQALGSDNGFAEMRLRGTPIREVLEQPSAKAIFENPDLLREIWATVKPDLGDLRNFLETGKSAKYDGEKLLGRWHFNPSGSLLAYRRTRNVSRQEAAQIRAWLEERFGKAIIVAAPDKNVYLRNFAELKMQVAQPGSSEVRNLKGTWKADGLEDYVFELEGGTIVQPAKFEGRHLILPGDGITIAFVKED
;
A
#
# COMPACT_ATOMS: atom_id res chain seq x y z
N MET A 1 -3.72 21.06 22.36
CA MET A 1 -4.20 22.47 22.47
C MET A 1 -4.40 23.13 21.10
N THR A 2 -3.66 22.77 20.08
CA THR A 2 -3.75 23.37 18.72
C THR A 2 -5.14 23.22 18.10
N ILE A 3 -5.79 22.06 18.31
CA ILE A 3 -7.13 21.78 17.76
C ILE A 3 -8.21 22.71 18.33
N TRP A 4 -8.13 23.07 19.61
CA TRP A 4 -9.09 24.00 20.23
C TRP A 4 -8.96 25.42 19.69
N LEU A 5 -7.74 25.89 19.44
CA LEU A 5 -7.51 27.20 18.82
C LEU A 5 -8.08 27.22 17.39
N LEU A 6 -7.86 26.16 16.61
CA LEU A 6 -8.41 26.00 15.28
C LEU A 6 -9.95 25.98 15.30
N THR A 7 -10.53 25.24 16.25
CA THR A 7 -11.98 25.18 16.46
C THR A 7 -12.57 26.56 16.74
N LEU A 8 -11.96 27.31 17.66
CA LEU A 8 -12.42 28.64 18.03
C LEU A 8 -12.33 29.64 16.87
N LEU A 9 -11.23 29.62 16.13
CA LEU A 9 -11.03 30.46 14.94
C LEU A 9 -12.07 30.13 13.84
N LEU A 10 -12.31 28.85 13.59
CA LEU A 10 -13.31 28.42 12.61
C LEU A 10 -14.71 28.86 13.03
N LEU A 11 -15.13 28.58 14.28
CA LEU A 11 -16.47 28.94 14.73
C LEU A 11 -16.68 30.46 14.75
N ALA A 12 -15.70 31.23 15.19
CA ALA A 12 -15.77 32.69 15.16
C ALA A 12 -15.86 33.20 13.72
N GLY A 13 -15.04 32.68 12.80
CA GLY A 13 -15.07 33.06 11.38
C GLY A 13 -16.41 32.73 10.71
N PHE A 14 -16.92 31.51 10.93
CA PHE A 14 -18.21 31.12 10.35
C PHE A 14 -19.39 31.83 11.00
N GLY A 15 -19.35 32.14 12.31
CA GLY A 15 -20.35 32.96 12.98
C GLY A 15 -20.41 34.37 12.40
N TYR A 16 -19.22 34.99 12.19
CA TYR A 16 -19.13 36.29 11.52
C TYR A 16 -19.62 36.25 10.06
N ALA A 17 -19.21 35.25 9.29
CA ALA A 17 -19.67 35.07 7.92
C ALA A 17 -21.17 34.82 7.85
N GLY A 18 -21.75 34.06 8.80
CA GLY A 18 -23.18 33.85 8.91
C GLY A 18 -23.97 35.13 9.20
N HIS A 19 -23.45 36.03 10.05
CA HIS A 19 -24.00 37.36 10.27
C HIS A 19 -24.06 38.17 8.96
N ALA A 20 -22.96 38.18 8.20
CA ALA A 20 -22.86 38.94 6.97
C ALA A 20 -23.69 38.36 5.81
N GLN A 21 -23.77 37.02 5.71
CA GLN A 21 -24.49 36.32 4.65
C GLN A 21 -26.02 36.21 4.89
N GLY A 22 -26.41 36.24 6.12
CA GLY A 22 -27.80 36.08 6.55
C GLY A 22 -28.29 34.63 6.61
N ALA A 23 -29.53 34.47 7.13
CA ALA A 23 -30.12 33.17 7.42
C ALA A 23 -30.33 32.30 6.17
N ILE A 24 -30.80 32.88 5.07
CA ILE A 24 -31.14 32.12 3.86
C ILE A 24 -29.91 31.45 3.29
N ARG A 25 -28.83 32.23 3.07
CA ARG A 25 -27.58 31.69 2.55
C ARG A 25 -26.97 30.69 3.51
N GLY A 26 -26.97 31.01 4.83
CA GLY A 26 -26.48 30.10 5.87
C GLY A 26 -27.21 28.76 5.90
N GLY A 27 -28.55 28.78 5.79
CA GLY A 27 -29.37 27.56 5.79
C GLY A 27 -29.19 26.70 4.54
N ILE A 28 -29.17 27.33 3.36
CA ILE A 28 -28.93 26.63 2.10
C ILE A 28 -27.50 26.01 2.10
N THR A 29 -26.51 26.76 2.59
CA THR A 29 -25.13 26.26 2.72
C THR A 29 -25.06 25.08 3.69
N PHE A 30 -25.77 25.13 4.83
CA PHE A 30 -25.80 24.04 5.80
C PHE A 30 -26.30 22.74 5.18
N LEU A 31 -27.45 22.76 4.52
CA LEU A 31 -27.99 21.61 3.81
C LEU A 31 -27.07 21.18 2.66
N GLY A 32 -26.46 22.17 2.02
CA GLY A 32 -25.54 21.96 0.92
C GLY A 32 -24.27 21.18 1.30
N ILE A 33 -23.73 21.38 2.51
CA ILE A 33 -22.57 20.63 2.99
C ILE A 33 -22.85 19.13 3.01
N PHE A 34 -24.02 18.73 3.53
CA PHE A 34 -24.41 17.31 3.57
C PHE A 34 -24.64 16.75 2.17
N LEU A 35 -25.33 17.51 1.31
CA LEU A 35 -25.57 17.10 -0.07
C LEU A 35 -24.25 16.97 -0.83
N ALA A 36 -23.33 17.92 -0.67
CA ALA A 36 -22.03 17.89 -1.29
C ALA A 36 -21.19 16.70 -0.79
N ALA A 37 -21.20 16.40 0.50
CA ALA A 37 -20.50 15.23 1.07
C ALA A 37 -21.06 13.93 0.51
N MET A 38 -22.40 13.78 0.42
CA MET A 38 -23.04 12.59 -0.17
C MET A 38 -22.69 12.37 -1.65
N LEU A 39 -22.69 13.45 -2.43
CA LEU A 39 -22.51 13.38 -3.89
C LEU A 39 -21.06 13.54 -4.34
N ALA A 40 -20.14 13.85 -3.43
CA ALA A 40 -18.74 14.14 -3.73
C ALA A 40 -18.06 13.03 -4.57
N VAL A 41 -18.25 11.76 -4.20
CA VAL A 41 -17.67 10.61 -4.89
C VAL A 41 -18.30 10.42 -6.28
N LEU A 42 -19.63 10.58 -6.38
CA LEU A 42 -20.36 10.44 -7.66
C LEU A 42 -19.92 11.51 -8.67
N VAL A 43 -19.95 12.77 -8.26
CA VAL A 43 -19.55 13.91 -9.09
C VAL A 43 -18.04 13.89 -9.33
N GLY A 44 -17.27 13.44 -8.35
CA GLY A 44 -15.83 13.27 -8.43
C GLY A 44 -15.39 12.40 -9.62
N LYS A 45 -16.17 11.38 -10.00
CA LYS A 45 -15.83 10.50 -11.13
C LYS A 45 -15.60 11.26 -12.45
N ILE A 46 -16.19 12.42 -12.63
CA ILE A 46 -16.00 13.28 -13.80
C ILE A 46 -14.57 13.85 -13.86
N PHE A 47 -13.97 14.08 -12.69
CA PHE A 47 -12.64 14.68 -12.59
C PHE A 47 -11.50 13.68 -12.82
N GLY A 48 -11.73 12.36 -12.66
CA GLY A 48 -10.69 11.34 -12.87
C GLY A 48 -10.04 11.43 -14.26
N PRO A 49 -10.80 11.36 -15.36
CA PRO A 49 -10.27 11.52 -16.71
C PRO A 49 -9.60 12.88 -16.94
N ILE A 50 -10.17 13.96 -16.37
CA ILE A 50 -9.63 15.32 -16.49
C ILE A 50 -8.25 15.42 -15.86
N LEU A 51 -8.08 14.90 -14.65
CA LEU A 51 -6.79 14.87 -13.96
C LEU A 51 -5.75 14.04 -14.73
N GLY A 52 -6.17 12.98 -15.41
CA GLY A 52 -5.32 12.19 -16.30
C GLY A 52 -4.77 13.00 -17.47
N ILE A 53 -5.60 13.88 -18.08
CA ILE A 53 -5.17 14.81 -19.14
C ILE A 53 -4.13 15.80 -18.63
N PHE A 54 -4.27 16.27 -17.38
CA PHE A 54 -3.30 17.15 -16.73
C PHE A 54 -2.04 16.43 -16.24
N GLY A 55 -1.86 15.15 -16.57
CA GLY A 55 -0.64 14.39 -16.26
C GLY A 55 -0.58 13.84 -14.84
N VAL A 56 -1.66 13.86 -14.08
CA VAL A 56 -1.73 13.22 -12.75
C VAL A 56 -1.82 11.72 -12.96
N LYS A 57 -0.71 11.00 -12.80
CA LYS A 57 -0.62 9.54 -12.96
C LYS A 57 -0.62 8.79 -11.63
N ASN A 58 -0.22 9.46 -10.55
CA ASN A 58 -0.13 8.83 -9.23
C ASN A 58 -1.52 8.38 -8.75
N PRO A 59 -1.74 7.07 -8.47
CA PRO A 59 -3.04 6.53 -8.09
C PRO A 59 -3.57 7.09 -6.76
N ILE A 60 -2.71 7.50 -5.84
CA ILE A 60 -3.12 8.12 -4.58
C ILE A 60 -3.82 9.46 -4.85
N TRP A 61 -3.23 10.29 -5.71
CA TRP A 61 -3.85 11.56 -6.12
C TRP A 61 -5.12 11.36 -6.93
N LEU A 62 -5.16 10.36 -7.82
CA LEU A 62 -6.36 9.98 -8.58
C LEU A 62 -7.48 9.42 -7.69
N TRP A 63 -7.17 8.98 -6.51
CA TRP A 63 -8.16 8.50 -5.54
C TRP A 63 -8.69 9.64 -4.64
N ILE A 64 -7.83 10.54 -4.18
CA ILE A 64 -8.17 11.62 -3.23
C ILE A 64 -8.77 12.84 -3.92
N MET A 65 -8.15 13.30 -5.04
CA MET A 65 -8.55 14.56 -5.68
C MET A 65 -9.94 14.55 -6.31
N PRO A 66 -10.41 13.51 -7.00
CA PRO A 66 -11.72 13.53 -7.62
C PRO A 66 -12.88 13.78 -6.64
N PRO A 67 -13.00 13.08 -5.50
CA PRO A 67 -14.05 13.38 -4.51
C PRO A 67 -13.94 14.78 -3.93
N PHE A 68 -12.73 15.27 -3.68
CA PHE A 68 -12.50 16.62 -3.18
C PHE A 68 -12.97 17.68 -4.18
N LEU A 69 -12.62 17.54 -5.46
CA LEU A 69 -13.07 18.44 -6.53
C LEU A 69 -14.58 18.34 -6.75
N GLY A 70 -15.14 17.14 -6.63
CA GLY A 70 -16.59 16.93 -6.68
C GLY A 70 -17.33 17.69 -5.56
N PHE A 71 -16.84 17.57 -4.31
CA PHE A 71 -17.36 18.34 -3.17
C PHE A 71 -17.27 19.84 -3.42
N LEU A 72 -16.12 20.33 -3.88
CA LEU A 72 -15.90 21.75 -4.13
C LEU A 72 -16.82 22.30 -5.23
N LEU A 73 -17.01 21.55 -6.32
CA LEU A 73 -17.91 21.94 -7.40
C LEU A 73 -19.35 22.07 -6.91
N ILE A 74 -19.85 21.08 -6.16
CA ILE A 74 -21.20 21.11 -5.62
C ILE A 74 -21.35 22.29 -4.68
N MET A 75 -20.38 22.55 -3.80
CA MET A 75 -20.43 23.68 -2.89
C MET A 75 -20.46 25.03 -3.62
N ILE A 76 -19.69 25.18 -4.71
CA ILE A 76 -19.75 26.38 -5.56
C ILE A 76 -21.17 26.57 -6.12
N LEU A 77 -21.75 25.51 -6.69
CA LEU A 77 -23.12 25.58 -7.26
C LEU A 77 -24.15 25.94 -6.20
N ILE A 78 -24.05 25.38 -4.99
CA ILE A 78 -24.93 25.68 -3.87
C ILE A 78 -24.76 27.13 -3.42
N HIS A 79 -23.55 27.65 -3.31
CA HIS A 79 -23.31 29.05 -2.95
C HIS A 79 -23.87 30.02 -3.98
N VAL A 80 -23.70 29.73 -5.27
CA VAL A 80 -24.30 30.50 -6.36
C VAL A 80 -25.83 30.47 -6.28
N GLY A 81 -26.43 29.29 -6.13
CA GLY A 81 -27.87 29.11 -5.95
C GLY A 81 -28.39 29.86 -4.73
N ALA A 82 -27.71 29.73 -3.58
CA ALA A 82 -28.05 30.43 -2.35
C ALA A 82 -28.01 31.95 -2.51
N HIS A 83 -27.06 32.48 -3.28
CA HIS A 83 -26.98 33.90 -3.60
C HIS A 83 -28.19 34.37 -4.39
N PHE A 84 -28.61 33.67 -5.43
CA PHE A 84 -29.76 34.01 -6.25
C PHE A 84 -31.09 33.96 -5.43
N VAL A 85 -31.27 32.93 -4.61
CA VAL A 85 -32.43 32.79 -3.74
C VAL A 85 -32.50 33.95 -2.74
N HIS A 86 -31.36 34.25 -2.11
CA HIS A 86 -31.29 35.37 -1.17
C HIS A 86 -31.63 36.71 -1.80
N GLN A 87 -31.09 37.00 -2.99
CA GLN A 87 -31.42 38.25 -3.70
C GLN A 87 -32.90 38.40 -4.01
N LYS A 88 -33.56 37.34 -4.46
CA LYS A 88 -35.02 37.38 -4.71
C LYS A 88 -35.82 37.66 -3.45
N VAL A 89 -35.47 37.06 -2.33
CA VAL A 89 -36.16 37.28 -1.05
C VAL A 89 -35.87 38.66 -0.50
N ASP A 90 -34.64 39.16 -0.59
CA ASP A 90 -34.27 40.49 -0.11
C ASP A 90 -35.00 41.58 -0.89
N VAL A 91 -35.08 41.45 -2.23
CA VAL A 91 -35.90 42.36 -3.08
C VAL A 91 -37.37 42.37 -2.67
N TYR A 92 -37.96 41.21 -2.34
CA TYR A 92 -39.34 41.14 -1.89
C TYR A 92 -39.56 41.95 -0.59
N TYR A 93 -38.70 41.74 0.43
CA TYR A 93 -38.83 42.46 1.69
C TYR A 93 -38.54 43.95 1.55
N LYS A 94 -37.60 44.32 0.72
CA LYS A 94 -37.20 45.73 0.51
C LYS A 94 -38.23 46.57 -0.23
N TYR A 95 -38.97 46.00 -1.19
CA TYR A 95 -39.84 46.74 -2.06
C TYR A 95 -41.36 46.43 -1.89
N LYS A 96 -41.71 45.28 -1.26
CA LYS A 96 -43.11 44.82 -1.18
C LYS A 96 -43.63 44.61 0.24
N ALA A 97 -42.80 44.51 1.25
CA ALA A 97 -43.22 44.09 2.59
C ALA A 97 -43.51 45.25 3.57
N GLY A 98 -43.10 46.48 3.27
CA GLY A 98 -43.21 47.67 4.14
C GLY A 98 -42.11 47.76 5.21
N ASP A 99 -41.89 48.98 5.75
CA ASP A 99 -40.69 49.29 6.58
C ASP A 99 -40.60 48.48 7.88
N LEU A 100 -41.69 48.23 8.55
CA LEU A 100 -41.68 47.45 9.80
C LEU A 100 -41.22 45.99 9.55
N ARG A 101 -41.73 45.38 8.48
CA ARG A 101 -41.37 44.00 8.10
C ARG A 101 -39.92 43.92 7.60
N LEU A 102 -39.46 44.97 6.92
CA LEU A 102 -38.04 45.07 6.51
C LEU A 102 -37.11 45.11 7.74
N ALA A 103 -37.41 45.98 8.71
CA ALA A 103 -36.58 46.08 9.91
C ALA A 103 -36.54 44.77 10.73
N LEU A 104 -37.69 44.09 10.82
CA LEU A 104 -37.75 42.76 11.45
C LEU A 104 -36.97 41.70 10.67
N TRP A 105 -37.10 41.71 9.35
CA TRP A 105 -36.37 40.83 8.46
C TRP A 105 -34.87 41.00 8.63
N GLU A 106 -34.32 42.19 8.53
CA GLU A 106 -32.90 42.45 8.67
C GLU A 106 -32.34 41.97 10.00
N ARG A 107 -33.04 42.25 11.12
CA ARG A 107 -32.62 41.79 12.46
C ARG A 107 -32.66 40.26 12.60
N LEU A 108 -33.75 39.62 12.14
CA LEU A 108 -33.92 38.17 12.21
C LEU A 108 -32.89 37.48 11.28
N ASN A 109 -32.75 37.97 10.05
CA ASN A 109 -31.83 37.43 9.08
C ASN A 109 -30.38 37.43 9.59
N ALA A 110 -29.95 38.52 10.23
CA ALA A 110 -28.62 38.62 10.81
C ALA A 110 -28.42 37.69 12.02
N ARG A 111 -29.39 37.66 12.97
CA ARG A 111 -29.26 36.83 14.17
C ARG A 111 -29.34 35.33 13.88
N VAL A 112 -30.28 34.91 13.07
CA VAL A 112 -30.42 33.52 12.64
C VAL A 112 -29.25 33.15 11.76
N GLY A 113 -28.72 34.09 10.97
CA GLY A 113 -27.51 33.92 10.16
C GLY A 113 -26.30 33.57 11.02
N ILE A 114 -26.14 34.19 12.21
CA ILE A 114 -25.05 33.81 13.15
C ILE A 114 -25.21 32.35 13.59
N CYS A 115 -26.41 31.95 14.00
CA CYS A 115 -26.67 30.57 14.45
C CYS A 115 -26.38 29.55 13.34
N LEU A 116 -26.83 29.83 12.11
CA LEU A 116 -26.60 28.98 10.95
C LEU A 116 -25.11 29.00 10.54
N GLY A 117 -24.44 30.14 10.69
CA GLY A 117 -23.01 30.25 10.49
C GLY A 117 -22.21 29.35 11.45
N LEU A 118 -22.59 29.37 12.75
CA LEU A 118 -21.98 28.46 13.74
C LEU A 118 -22.26 27.00 13.43
N LEU A 119 -23.46 26.62 12.99
CA LEU A 119 -23.80 25.27 12.56
C LEU A 119 -22.97 24.85 11.34
N ASN A 120 -22.81 25.74 10.36
CA ASN A 120 -21.90 25.51 9.24
C ASN A 120 -20.46 25.31 9.71
N GLY A 121 -19.99 26.14 10.66
CA GLY A 121 -18.67 25.99 11.27
C GLY A 121 -18.49 24.63 11.94
N VAL A 122 -19.51 24.13 12.66
CA VAL A 122 -19.48 22.79 13.25
C VAL A 122 -19.43 21.72 12.16
N ALA A 123 -20.25 21.84 11.10
CA ALA A 123 -20.24 20.86 10.00
C ALA A 123 -18.85 20.79 9.31
N TYR A 124 -18.26 21.95 9.00
CA TYR A 124 -16.90 21.99 8.45
C TYR A 124 -15.84 21.49 9.42
N LEU A 125 -16.00 21.74 10.73
CA LEU A 125 -15.10 21.22 11.75
C LEU A 125 -15.13 19.70 11.80
N VAL A 126 -16.32 19.10 11.68
CA VAL A 126 -16.50 17.64 11.61
C VAL A 126 -15.81 17.06 10.37
N LEU A 127 -15.99 17.69 9.21
CA LEU A 127 -15.31 17.28 7.98
C LEU A 127 -13.77 17.43 8.10
N LEU A 128 -13.30 18.53 8.68
CA LEU A 128 -11.87 18.77 8.90
C LEU A 128 -11.30 17.76 9.89
N ALA A 129 -12.02 17.45 10.96
CA ALA A 129 -11.62 16.42 11.93
C ALA A 129 -11.50 15.05 11.27
N PHE A 130 -12.43 14.71 10.38
CA PHE A 130 -12.34 13.48 9.56
C PHE A 130 -11.09 13.48 8.66
N VAL A 131 -10.84 14.57 7.93
CA VAL A 131 -9.65 14.69 7.06
C VAL A 131 -8.36 14.55 7.88
N ILE A 132 -8.26 15.28 9.02
CA ILE A 132 -7.11 15.17 9.92
C ILE A 132 -6.98 13.73 10.42
N HIS A 133 -8.07 13.08 10.87
CA HIS A 133 -8.04 11.71 11.35
C HIS A 133 -7.53 10.74 10.30
N ALA A 134 -8.09 10.75 9.10
CA ALA A 134 -7.72 9.84 8.03
C ALA A 134 -6.26 9.99 7.59
N PHE A 135 -5.81 11.24 7.36
CA PHE A 135 -4.44 11.48 6.91
C PHE A 135 -3.40 11.34 8.02
N SER A 136 -3.71 11.81 9.25
CA SER A 136 -2.78 11.66 10.36
C SER A 136 -2.56 10.21 10.75
N TYR A 137 -3.55 9.34 10.55
CA TYR A 137 -3.41 7.92 10.81
C TYR A 137 -2.25 7.32 10.00
N TRP A 138 -2.19 7.62 8.69
CA TRP A 138 -1.10 7.20 7.82
C TRP A 138 0.24 7.87 8.16
N THR A 139 0.22 9.19 8.34
CA THR A 139 1.47 9.92 8.54
C THR A 139 2.10 9.66 9.92
N VAL A 140 1.31 9.33 10.94
CA VAL A 140 1.83 8.89 12.24
C VAL A 140 2.52 7.53 12.14
N GLN A 141 1.94 6.59 11.39
CA GLN A 141 2.51 5.26 11.17
C GLN A 141 3.84 5.33 10.40
N LEU A 142 3.96 6.25 9.45
CA LEU A 142 5.13 6.44 8.60
C LEU A 142 6.08 7.56 9.09
N SER A 143 5.90 8.02 10.32
CA SER A 143 6.72 9.09 10.89
C SER A 143 8.12 8.59 11.26
N SER A 144 9.14 9.34 10.81
CA SER A 144 10.55 9.09 11.13
C SER A 144 11.12 10.06 12.16
N SER A 145 10.28 10.75 12.93
CA SER A 145 10.65 11.66 14.02
C SER A 145 10.82 13.15 13.64
N GLU A 146 11.90 13.77 14.07
CA GLU A 146 12.10 15.23 13.93
C GLU A 146 12.50 15.68 12.52
N GLU A 147 12.93 14.77 11.69
CA GLU A 147 13.37 15.06 10.30
C GLU A 147 12.21 15.18 9.31
N ASP A 148 11.01 14.79 9.71
CA ASP A 148 9.82 14.90 8.86
C ASP A 148 9.50 16.36 8.47
N PRO A 149 8.94 16.61 7.28
CA PRO A 149 8.50 17.93 6.83
C PRO A 149 7.58 18.61 7.85
N LYS A 150 7.70 19.93 8.01
CA LYS A 150 6.89 20.71 8.97
C LYS A 150 5.38 20.48 8.82
N SER A 151 4.89 20.29 7.60
CA SER A 151 3.48 19.98 7.30
C SER A 151 3.06 18.63 7.89
N VAL A 152 3.88 17.59 7.75
CA VAL A 152 3.63 16.26 8.29
C VAL A 152 3.65 16.29 9.82
N ARG A 153 4.63 16.96 10.40
CA ARG A 153 4.71 17.16 11.87
C ARG A 153 3.48 17.90 12.42
N LEU A 154 3.00 18.92 11.71
CA LEU A 154 1.78 19.63 12.10
C LEU A 154 0.57 18.71 12.02
N LEU A 155 0.43 17.94 10.94
CA LEU A 155 -0.67 16.98 10.77
C LEU A 155 -0.65 15.91 11.86
N ASN A 156 0.51 15.34 12.17
CA ASN A 156 0.69 14.36 13.24
C ASN A 156 0.34 14.95 14.62
N LYS A 157 0.69 16.23 14.87
CA LYS A 157 0.32 16.94 16.10
C LYS A 157 -1.19 17.12 16.19
N LEU A 158 -1.83 17.55 15.11
CA LEU A 158 -3.30 17.71 15.05
C LEU A 158 -4.01 16.36 15.25
N GLY A 159 -3.50 15.28 14.68
CA GLY A 159 -4.05 13.93 14.87
C GLY A 159 -3.98 13.49 16.34
N ARG A 160 -2.83 13.67 16.99
CA ARG A 160 -2.67 13.40 18.45
C ARG A 160 -3.56 14.29 19.31
N ASP A 161 -3.68 15.58 18.98
CA ASP A 161 -4.60 16.48 19.65
C ASP A 161 -6.06 16.03 19.48
N LEU A 162 -6.43 15.53 18.30
CA LEU A 162 -7.76 15.01 18.01
C LEU A 162 -8.10 13.76 18.87
N GLU A 163 -7.13 12.89 19.09
CA GLU A 163 -7.29 11.72 19.98
C GLU A 163 -7.40 12.11 21.43
N SER A 164 -6.52 12.99 21.92
CA SER A 164 -6.49 13.44 23.32
C SER A 164 -7.77 14.16 23.72
N THR A 165 -8.41 14.88 22.80
CA THR A 165 -9.70 15.58 23.01
C THR A 165 -10.92 14.70 22.77
N LYS A 166 -10.76 13.46 22.37
CA LYS A 166 -11.82 12.51 21.98
C LYS A 166 -12.67 12.97 20.78
N MET A 167 -12.28 14.02 20.08
CA MET A 167 -12.93 14.47 18.83
C MET A 167 -12.78 13.44 17.71
N ASN A 168 -11.79 12.55 17.79
CA ASN A 168 -11.64 11.41 16.88
C ASN A 168 -12.89 10.50 16.86
N ARG A 169 -13.72 10.46 17.92
CA ARG A 169 -14.98 9.71 17.92
C ARG A 169 -15.97 10.26 16.90
N VAL A 170 -16.03 11.59 16.77
CA VAL A 170 -16.89 12.24 15.78
C VAL A 170 -16.37 11.97 14.36
N ALA A 171 -15.06 12.05 14.16
CA ALA A 171 -14.44 11.72 12.88
C ALA A 171 -14.73 10.27 12.46
N LYS A 172 -14.56 9.31 13.39
CA LYS A 172 -14.87 7.89 13.16
C LYS A 172 -16.35 7.60 12.87
N ALA A 173 -17.28 8.41 13.42
CA ALA A 173 -18.71 8.21 13.19
C ALA A 173 -19.15 8.52 11.75
N ILE A 174 -18.41 9.38 11.04
CA ILE A 174 -18.68 9.75 9.65
C ILE A 174 -17.68 9.16 8.66
N ASP A 175 -16.78 8.33 9.13
CA ASP A 175 -15.71 7.76 8.35
C ASP A 175 -16.26 6.77 7.31
N PRO A 176 -16.08 7.02 6.00
CA PRO A 176 -16.51 6.13 4.94
C PRO A 176 -15.50 5.04 4.62
N PHE A 177 -14.29 5.09 5.22
CA PHE A 177 -13.25 4.13 4.93
C PHE A 177 -13.52 2.80 5.64
N ASP A 178 -13.27 1.72 4.92
CA ASP A 178 -13.37 0.38 5.49
C ASP A 178 -12.15 0.05 6.38
N LYS A 179 -12.26 -1.06 7.09
CA LYS A 179 -11.16 -1.56 7.93
C LYS A 179 -9.86 -1.75 7.16
N THR A 180 -9.95 -2.13 5.89
CA THR A 180 -8.80 -2.37 5.00
C THR A 180 -7.89 -1.15 4.89
N PHE A 181 -8.46 0.07 4.88
CA PHE A 181 -7.70 1.32 4.84
C PHE A 181 -6.76 1.46 6.05
N TYR A 182 -7.26 1.17 7.23
CA TYR A 182 -6.51 1.26 8.48
C TYR A 182 -5.53 0.09 8.65
N ASP A 183 -5.96 -1.13 8.35
CA ASP A 183 -5.09 -2.32 8.40
C ASP A 183 -3.89 -2.17 7.44
N THR A 184 -4.08 -1.51 6.30
CA THR A 184 -2.99 -1.22 5.35
C THR A 184 -2.03 -0.18 5.91
N ALA A 185 -2.52 0.87 6.56
CA ALA A 185 -1.68 1.87 7.21
C ALA A 185 -0.86 1.25 8.35
N ASP A 186 -1.47 0.40 9.17
CA ASP A 186 -0.79 -0.32 10.26
C ASP A 186 0.31 -1.23 9.71
N LEU A 187 0.02 -1.96 8.62
CA LEU A 187 0.99 -2.82 7.96
C LEU A 187 2.16 -2.00 7.38
N ALA A 188 1.86 -0.90 6.69
CA ALA A 188 2.88 -0.02 6.14
C ALA A 188 3.78 0.57 7.23
N GLY A 189 3.18 1.01 8.34
CA GLY A 189 3.92 1.51 9.49
C GLY A 189 4.80 0.44 10.15
N LEU A 190 4.26 -0.76 10.34
CA LEU A 190 4.99 -1.89 10.90
C LEU A 190 6.24 -2.23 10.07
N LEU A 191 6.09 -2.28 8.75
CA LEU A 191 7.21 -2.55 7.83
C LEU A 191 8.20 -1.38 7.78
N PHE A 192 7.69 -0.14 7.77
CA PHE A 192 8.55 1.03 7.71
C PHE A 192 9.42 1.18 8.96
N GLN A 193 8.86 0.93 10.14
CA GLN A 193 9.55 1.08 11.42
C GLN A 193 10.44 -0.10 11.79
N ASN A 194 10.28 -1.26 11.13
CA ASN A 194 11.00 -2.48 11.48
C ASN A 194 11.60 -3.17 10.25
N SER A 195 12.89 -2.88 9.99
CA SER A 195 13.63 -3.46 8.86
C SER A 195 13.75 -5.00 8.91
N LEU A 196 13.70 -5.61 10.09
CA LEU A 196 13.74 -7.07 10.21
C LEU A 196 12.46 -7.72 9.68
N LEU A 197 11.32 -7.06 9.85
CA LEU A 197 10.05 -7.54 9.29
C LEU A 197 9.99 -7.38 7.76
N GLU A 198 10.75 -6.46 7.19
CA GLU A 198 10.87 -6.31 5.74
C GLU A 198 11.45 -7.58 5.10
N ALA A 199 12.49 -8.16 5.69
CA ALA A 199 13.03 -9.43 5.22
C ALA A 199 12.00 -10.57 5.30
N ARG A 200 11.18 -10.62 6.36
CA ARG A 200 10.10 -11.59 6.50
C ARG A 200 8.97 -11.34 5.50
N PHE A 201 8.63 -10.07 5.26
CA PHE A 201 7.64 -9.67 4.25
C PHE A 201 7.98 -10.18 2.85
N LEU A 202 9.25 -10.07 2.45
CA LEU A 202 9.72 -10.56 1.15
C LEU A 202 9.64 -12.09 0.99
N ARG A 203 9.52 -12.82 2.10
CA ARG A 203 9.36 -14.28 2.10
C ARG A 203 7.90 -14.73 2.12
N TYR A 204 6.95 -13.80 2.27
CA TYR A 204 5.53 -14.13 2.26
C TYR A 204 5.14 -14.77 0.93
N PRO A 205 4.56 -15.99 0.94
CA PRO A 205 4.33 -16.72 -0.30
C PRO A 205 3.51 -15.94 -1.33
N GLY A 206 2.54 -15.13 -0.90
CA GLY A 206 1.73 -14.30 -1.79
C GLY A 206 2.53 -13.27 -2.60
N PHE A 207 3.75 -12.91 -2.18
CA PHE A 207 4.61 -11.95 -2.87
C PHE A 207 5.71 -12.56 -3.72
N LEU A 208 5.87 -13.88 -3.72
CA LEU A 208 6.98 -14.51 -4.42
C LEU A 208 7.00 -14.18 -5.91
N SER A 209 5.86 -14.23 -6.58
CA SER A 209 5.76 -13.86 -8.00
C SER A 209 6.04 -12.38 -8.26
N LEU A 210 5.56 -11.49 -7.39
CA LEU A 210 5.85 -10.05 -7.47
C LEU A 210 7.33 -9.78 -7.28
N GLY A 211 7.97 -10.45 -6.33
CA GLY A 211 9.41 -10.34 -6.08
C GLY A 211 10.28 -10.76 -7.27
N GLU A 212 9.74 -11.52 -8.22
CA GLU A 212 10.44 -11.93 -9.43
C GLU A 212 10.36 -10.89 -10.56
N ARG A 213 9.57 -9.84 -10.42
CA ARG A 213 9.51 -8.74 -11.38
C ARG A 213 10.78 -7.91 -11.35
N GLN A 214 11.13 -7.35 -12.50
CA GLN A 214 12.36 -6.57 -12.68
C GLN A 214 12.44 -5.36 -11.74
N GLU A 215 11.32 -4.69 -11.48
CA GLU A 215 11.24 -3.52 -10.62
C GLU A 215 11.63 -3.87 -9.17
N PHE A 216 11.11 -4.99 -8.65
CA PHE A 216 11.46 -5.45 -7.30
C PHE A 216 12.89 -6.02 -7.21
N GLN A 217 13.37 -6.61 -8.28
CA GLN A 217 14.77 -7.07 -8.35
C GLN A 217 15.75 -5.88 -8.35
N ALA A 218 15.41 -4.81 -9.07
CA ALA A 218 16.17 -3.57 -9.07
C ALA A 218 16.18 -2.92 -7.68
N LEU A 219 15.03 -2.89 -7.01
CA LEU A 219 14.90 -2.36 -5.64
C LEU A 219 15.75 -3.19 -4.65
N GLY A 220 15.68 -4.52 -4.72
CA GLY A 220 16.41 -5.42 -3.82
C GLY A 220 17.95 -5.39 -4.02
N SER A 221 18.42 -4.97 -5.20
CA SER A 221 19.84 -4.81 -5.51
C SER A 221 20.37 -3.39 -5.30
N ASP A 222 19.49 -2.43 -4.94
CA ASP A 222 19.86 -1.03 -4.71
C ASP A 222 20.44 -0.82 -3.31
N ASN A 223 21.78 -0.73 -3.25
CA ASN A 223 22.48 -0.49 -1.99
C ASN A 223 22.11 0.87 -1.36
N GLY A 224 21.79 1.89 -2.17
CA GLY A 224 21.37 3.20 -1.68
C GLY A 224 20.03 3.12 -0.96
N PHE A 225 19.08 2.37 -1.51
CA PHE A 225 17.81 2.08 -0.87
C PHE A 225 18.00 1.34 0.47
N ALA A 226 18.80 0.28 0.48
CA ALA A 226 19.08 -0.49 1.69
C ALA A 226 19.74 0.38 2.79
N GLU A 227 20.69 1.24 2.43
CA GLU A 227 21.35 2.17 3.36
C GLU A 227 20.37 3.21 3.95
N MET A 228 19.50 3.80 3.12
CA MET A 228 18.43 4.71 3.56
C MET A 228 17.49 4.04 4.56
N ARG A 229 17.12 2.78 4.30
CA ARG A 229 16.26 1.99 5.19
C ARG A 229 16.93 1.73 6.54
N LEU A 230 18.20 1.37 6.55
CA LEU A 230 18.98 1.13 7.78
C LEU A 230 19.17 2.40 8.61
N ARG A 231 19.30 3.57 7.97
CA ARG A 231 19.46 4.87 8.64
C ARG A 231 18.15 5.44 9.16
N GLY A 232 17.00 4.86 8.83
CA GLY A 232 15.69 5.40 9.20
C GLY A 232 15.37 6.72 8.48
N THR A 233 15.85 6.89 7.26
CA THR A 233 15.60 8.08 6.42
C THR A 233 14.10 8.34 6.28
N PRO A 234 13.65 9.62 6.24
CA PRO A 234 12.24 9.96 6.06
C PRO A 234 11.64 9.29 4.83
N ILE A 235 10.41 8.78 4.97
CA ILE A 235 9.72 8.02 3.91
C ILE A 235 9.68 8.77 2.58
N ARG A 236 9.59 10.09 2.61
CA ARG A 236 9.59 10.92 1.40
C ARG A 236 10.87 10.72 0.59
N GLU A 237 12.02 10.73 1.24
CA GLU A 237 13.32 10.57 0.56
C GLU A 237 13.50 9.15 0.06
N VAL A 238 13.03 8.16 0.83
CA VAL A 238 13.02 6.75 0.42
C VAL A 238 12.19 6.55 -0.85
N LEU A 239 11.02 7.21 -0.97
CA LEU A 239 10.16 7.13 -2.15
C LEU A 239 10.71 7.90 -3.37
N GLU A 240 11.62 8.86 -3.17
CA GLU A 240 12.31 9.59 -4.24
C GLU A 240 13.48 8.81 -4.84
N GLN A 241 13.93 7.72 -4.17
CA GLN A 241 14.96 6.82 -4.71
C GLN A 241 14.52 6.22 -6.05
N PRO A 242 15.36 6.23 -7.10
CA PRO A 242 14.95 5.80 -8.44
C PRO A 242 14.32 4.42 -8.53
N SER A 243 14.86 3.46 -7.79
CA SER A 243 14.34 2.07 -7.73
C SER A 243 12.98 1.99 -7.06
N ALA A 244 12.76 2.72 -5.96
CA ALA A 244 11.46 2.81 -5.29
C ALA A 244 10.46 3.58 -6.14
N LYS A 245 10.88 4.71 -6.73
CA LYS A 245 10.06 5.55 -7.60
C LYS A 245 9.51 4.78 -8.80
N ALA A 246 10.30 3.90 -9.41
CA ALA A 246 9.86 3.05 -10.52
C ALA A 246 8.66 2.15 -10.15
N ILE A 247 8.54 1.75 -8.88
CA ILE A 247 7.40 0.98 -8.38
C ILE A 247 6.22 1.91 -8.09
N PHE A 248 6.43 3.00 -7.34
CA PHE A 248 5.36 3.87 -6.86
C PHE A 248 4.75 4.79 -7.92
N GLU A 249 5.47 5.06 -9.02
CA GLU A 249 4.94 5.80 -10.17
C GLU A 249 4.31 4.90 -11.23
N ASN A 250 4.36 3.58 -11.07
CA ASN A 250 3.72 2.62 -11.98
C ASN A 250 2.32 2.23 -11.47
N PRO A 251 1.24 2.82 -12.04
CA PRO A 251 -0.12 2.58 -11.56
C PRO A 251 -0.62 1.15 -11.80
N ASP A 252 -0.11 0.46 -12.83
CA ASP A 252 -0.49 -0.92 -13.12
C ASP A 252 0.15 -1.86 -12.12
N LEU A 253 1.42 -1.65 -11.80
CA LEU A 253 2.12 -2.42 -10.78
C LEU A 253 1.50 -2.20 -9.39
N LEU A 254 1.14 -0.98 -9.03
CA LEU A 254 0.46 -0.71 -7.76
C LEU A 254 -0.91 -1.39 -7.68
N ARG A 255 -1.66 -1.45 -8.78
CA ARG A 255 -2.92 -2.21 -8.82
C ARG A 255 -2.70 -3.71 -8.65
N GLU A 256 -1.68 -4.27 -9.25
CA GLU A 256 -1.31 -5.68 -9.11
C GLU A 256 -0.87 -6.00 -7.67
N ILE A 257 0.00 -5.17 -7.08
CA ILE A 257 0.39 -5.26 -5.66
C ILE A 257 -0.86 -5.26 -4.79
N TRP A 258 -1.74 -4.29 -4.99
CA TRP A 258 -2.96 -4.15 -4.20
C TRP A 258 -3.92 -5.33 -4.36
N ALA A 259 -4.09 -5.84 -5.58
CA ALA A 259 -4.90 -7.02 -5.84
C ALA A 259 -4.37 -8.27 -5.13
N THR A 260 -3.04 -8.38 -5.00
CA THR A 260 -2.38 -9.48 -4.29
C THR A 260 -2.46 -9.33 -2.76
N VAL A 261 -2.25 -8.11 -2.25
CA VAL A 261 -2.18 -7.82 -0.80
C VAL A 261 -3.55 -7.81 -0.14
N LYS A 262 -4.53 -7.16 -0.78
CA LYS A 262 -5.84 -6.89 -0.18
C LYS A 262 -6.57 -8.14 0.34
N PRO A 263 -6.64 -9.26 -0.40
CA PRO A 263 -7.32 -10.45 0.07
C PRO A 263 -6.64 -11.11 1.27
N ASP A 264 -5.34 -10.89 1.42
CA ASP A 264 -4.47 -11.63 2.34
C ASP A 264 -3.94 -10.78 3.50
N LEU A 265 -4.44 -9.55 3.69
CA LEU A 265 -3.94 -8.63 4.74
C LEU A 265 -3.90 -9.26 6.13
N GLY A 266 -4.93 -10.02 6.50
CA GLY A 266 -5.01 -10.69 7.80
C GLY A 266 -3.97 -11.81 7.96
N ASP A 267 -3.81 -12.64 6.92
CA ASP A 267 -2.83 -13.73 6.91
C ASP A 267 -1.40 -13.19 6.84
N LEU A 268 -1.18 -12.16 6.02
CA LEU A 268 0.11 -11.47 5.93
C LEU A 268 0.54 -10.88 7.29
N ARG A 269 -0.38 -10.22 8.00
CA ARG A 269 -0.09 -9.69 9.34
C ARG A 269 0.30 -10.82 10.30
N ASN A 270 -0.46 -11.91 10.33
CA ASN A 270 -0.15 -13.07 11.13
C ASN A 270 1.22 -13.66 10.77
N PHE A 271 1.53 -13.74 9.47
CA PHE A 271 2.83 -14.21 8.99
C PHE A 271 3.98 -13.30 9.45
N LEU A 272 3.80 -11.99 9.40
CA LEU A 272 4.82 -11.05 9.88
C LEU A 272 5.07 -11.16 11.38
N GLU A 273 4.04 -11.39 12.17
CA GLU A 273 4.15 -11.54 13.63
C GLU A 273 4.71 -12.91 14.04
N THR A 274 4.26 -13.99 13.42
CA THR A 274 4.52 -15.37 13.87
C THR A 274 5.46 -16.17 12.96
N GLY A 275 5.65 -15.75 11.72
CA GLY A 275 6.33 -16.53 10.67
C GLY A 275 5.47 -17.64 10.07
N LYS A 276 4.17 -17.71 10.39
CA LYS A 276 3.26 -18.76 9.92
C LYS A 276 2.11 -18.16 9.12
N SER A 277 1.77 -18.84 8.02
CA SER A 277 0.64 -18.49 7.16
C SER A 277 -0.39 -19.61 7.19
N ALA A 278 -1.59 -19.32 7.67
CA ALA A 278 -2.67 -20.31 7.66
C ALA A 278 -3.09 -20.69 6.23
N LYS A 279 -2.89 -19.78 5.29
CA LYS A 279 -3.26 -19.97 3.88
C LYS A 279 -2.23 -20.79 3.11
N TYR A 280 -0.95 -20.63 3.38
CA TYR A 280 0.12 -21.15 2.53
C TYR A 280 0.97 -22.25 3.16
N ASP A 281 0.96 -22.43 4.49
CA ASP A 281 1.81 -23.43 5.15
C ASP A 281 1.44 -24.88 4.83
N GLY A 282 0.23 -25.10 4.28
CA GLY A 282 -0.18 -26.42 3.82
C GLY A 282 0.56 -26.93 2.59
N GLU A 283 1.17 -26.03 1.81
CA GLU A 283 1.92 -26.38 0.60
C GLU A 283 3.43 -26.24 0.84
N LYS A 284 4.12 -27.36 0.95
CA LYS A 284 5.54 -27.41 1.32
C LYS A 284 6.47 -26.75 0.31
N LEU A 285 6.11 -26.79 -0.99
CA LEU A 285 6.96 -26.29 -2.07
C LEU A 285 7.07 -24.76 -2.08
N LEU A 286 6.01 -24.04 -1.63
CA LEU A 286 5.99 -22.58 -1.67
C LEU A 286 7.15 -21.96 -0.90
N GLY A 287 7.88 -21.06 -1.55
CA GLY A 287 9.00 -20.34 -0.93
C GLY A 287 10.20 -20.17 -1.87
N ARG A 288 11.28 -19.67 -1.29
CA ARG A 288 12.59 -19.58 -1.93
C ARG A 288 13.48 -20.69 -1.43
N TRP A 289 14.18 -21.33 -2.36
CA TRP A 289 15.01 -22.48 -2.11
C TRP A 289 16.42 -22.19 -2.60
N HIS A 290 17.39 -22.24 -1.70
CA HIS A 290 18.79 -22.03 -1.99
C HIS A 290 19.52 -23.35 -2.16
N PHE A 291 20.46 -23.39 -3.06
CA PHE A 291 21.32 -24.57 -3.25
C PHE A 291 22.03 -24.95 -1.96
N ASN A 292 22.02 -26.26 -1.66
CA ASN A 292 22.70 -26.84 -0.51
C ASN A 292 23.78 -27.84 -0.94
N PRO A 293 25.06 -27.43 -0.93
CA PRO A 293 26.17 -28.29 -1.38
C PRO A 293 26.33 -29.53 -0.48
N SER A 294 26.12 -29.39 0.83
CA SER A 294 26.23 -30.50 1.76
C SER A 294 25.12 -31.52 1.58
N GLY A 295 23.88 -31.05 1.40
CA GLY A 295 22.71 -31.89 1.11
C GLY A 295 22.87 -32.62 -0.23
N SER A 296 23.37 -31.94 -1.26
CA SER A 296 23.62 -32.52 -2.56
C SER A 296 24.70 -33.60 -2.52
N LEU A 297 25.79 -33.36 -1.80
CA LEU A 297 26.86 -34.36 -1.62
C LEU A 297 26.33 -35.57 -0.82
N LEU A 298 25.51 -35.37 0.18
CA LEU A 298 24.88 -36.46 0.94
C LEU A 298 23.99 -37.32 0.05
N ALA A 299 23.13 -36.69 -0.76
CA ALA A 299 22.28 -37.40 -1.72
C ALA A 299 23.09 -38.19 -2.73
N TYR A 300 24.17 -37.59 -3.26
CA TYR A 300 25.09 -38.29 -4.19
C TYR A 300 25.77 -39.50 -3.56
N ARG A 301 26.23 -39.40 -2.30
CA ARG A 301 26.89 -40.52 -1.56
C ARG A 301 25.97 -41.68 -1.25
N ARG A 302 24.64 -41.46 -1.17
CA ARG A 302 23.66 -42.55 -0.96
C ARG A 302 23.59 -43.52 -2.13
N THR A 303 23.91 -43.03 -3.34
CA THR A 303 23.81 -43.80 -4.57
C THR A 303 25.17 -44.33 -5.05
N ARG A 304 26.29 -43.78 -4.50
CA ARG A 304 27.67 -44.11 -4.96
C ARG A 304 28.67 -44.09 -3.81
N ASN A 305 29.57 -45.06 -3.79
CA ASN A 305 30.72 -45.03 -2.90
C ASN A 305 31.77 -44.04 -3.42
N VAL A 306 32.02 -42.99 -2.67
CA VAL A 306 32.89 -41.87 -3.07
C VAL A 306 33.98 -41.68 -2.03
N SER A 307 35.25 -41.62 -2.48
CA SER A 307 36.38 -41.29 -1.63
C SER A 307 36.33 -39.87 -1.08
N ARG A 308 37.11 -39.58 -0.03
CA ARG A 308 37.14 -38.20 0.54
C ARG A 308 37.61 -37.16 -0.49
N GLN A 309 38.57 -37.54 -1.35
CA GLN A 309 39.13 -36.64 -2.35
C GLN A 309 38.12 -36.34 -3.47
N GLU A 310 37.44 -37.38 -3.97
CA GLU A 310 36.36 -37.21 -4.96
C GLU A 310 35.22 -36.41 -4.41
N ALA A 311 34.85 -36.63 -3.14
CA ALA A 311 33.80 -35.85 -2.50
C ALA A 311 34.11 -34.35 -2.40
N ALA A 312 35.40 -33.99 -2.15
CA ALA A 312 35.82 -32.60 -2.14
C ALA A 312 35.78 -31.97 -3.55
N GLN A 313 36.18 -32.72 -4.58
CA GLN A 313 36.12 -32.28 -5.97
C GLN A 313 34.66 -32.08 -6.44
N ILE A 314 33.78 -33.03 -6.13
CA ILE A 314 32.34 -32.93 -6.46
C ILE A 314 31.73 -31.73 -5.76
N ARG A 315 32.03 -31.52 -4.48
CA ARG A 315 31.53 -30.37 -3.74
C ARG A 315 31.98 -29.04 -4.36
N ALA A 316 33.24 -28.87 -4.68
CA ALA A 316 33.78 -27.68 -5.31
C ALA A 316 33.12 -27.44 -6.67
N TRP A 317 32.95 -28.47 -7.50
CA TRP A 317 32.25 -28.40 -8.78
C TRP A 317 30.77 -28.00 -8.62
N LEU A 318 30.07 -28.55 -7.60
CA LEU A 318 28.68 -28.17 -7.29
C LEU A 318 28.56 -26.72 -6.84
N GLU A 319 29.47 -26.27 -5.96
CA GLU A 319 29.49 -24.89 -5.47
C GLU A 319 29.78 -23.89 -6.59
N GLU A 320 30.72 -24.19 -7.48
CA GLU A 320 31.02 -23.36 -8.63
C GLU A 320 29.84 -23.23 -9.58
N ARG A 321 29.10 -24.32 -9.81
CA ARG A 321 28.06 -24.38 -10.84
C ARG A 321 26.68 -23.96 -10.32
N PHE A 322 26.33 -24.30 -9.09
CA PHE A 322 25.01 -24.08 -8.51
C PHE A 322 25.04 -23.21 -7.27
N GLY A 323 26.18 -22.70 -6.83
CA GLY A 323 26.30 -21.96 -5.58
C GLY A 323 25.40 -20.71 -5.50
N LYS A 324 24.99 -20.15 -6.64
CA LYS A 324 24.06 -19.01 -6.75
C LYS A 324 22.67 -19.43 -7.23
N ALA A 325 22.41 -20.72 -7.39
CA ALA A 325 21.12 -21.20 -7.89
C ALA A 325 20.03 -21.04 -6.85
N ILE A 326 18.90 -20.50 -7.28
CA ILE A 326 17.71 -20.27 -6.46
C ILE A 326 16.50 -20.82 -7.22
N ILE A 327 15.62 -21.51 -6.50
CA ILE A 327 14.30 -21.89 -6.99
C ILE A 327 13.27 -21.08 -6.21
N VAL A 328 12.34 -20.46 -6.92
CA VAL A 328 11.21 -19.74 -6.31
C VAL A 328 9.93 -20.39 -6.80
N ALA A 329 9.16 -21.00 -5.90
CA ALA A 329 7.87 -21.58 -6.20
C ALA A 329 6.77 -20.73 -5.58
N ALA A 330 5.89 -20.19 -6.42
CA ALA A 330 4.86 -19.23 -6.02
C ALA A 330 3.45 -19.85 -6.01
N PRO A 331 2.48 -19.28 -5.25
CA PRO A 331 1.12 -19.81 -5.12
C PRO A 331 0.32 -19.81 -6.42
N ASP A 332 0.66 -18.95 -7.37
CA ASP A 332 0.08 -18.86 -8.72
C ASP A 332 0.54 -20.00 -9.66
N LYS A 333 1.18 -21.03 -9.07
CA LYS A 333 1.74 -22.18 -9.76
C LYS A 333 2.95 -21.86 -10.67
N ASN A 334 3.46 -20.63 -10.64
CA ASN A 334 4.70 -20.30 -11.32
C ASN A 334 5.91 -20.81 -10.52
N VAL A 335 6.95 -21.22 -11.25
CA VAL A 335 8.27 -21.56 -10.72
C VAL A 335 9.33 -20.79 -11.49
N TYR A 336 10.28 -20.23 -10.76
CA TYR A 336 11.41 -19.49 -11.32
C TYR A 336 12.70 -20.14 -10.87
N LEU A 337 13.55 -20.50 -11.80
CA LEU A 337 14.89 -21.01 -11.55
C LEU A 337 15.88 -19.92 -11.94
N ARG A 338 16.62 -19.41 -10.97
CA ARG A 338 17.60 -18.36 -11.17
C ARG A 338 19.01 -18.90 -11.05
N ASN A 339 19.91 -18.37 -11.88
CA ASN A 339 21.31 -18.76 -11.92
C ASN A 339 21.47 -20.28 -12.02
N PHE A 340 20.60 -20.92 -12.81
CA PHE A 340 20.55 -22.37 -12.92
C PHE A 340 21.44 -22.85 -14.07
N ALA A 341 22.35 -23.75 -13.77
CA ALA A 341 23.13 -24.44 -14.78
C ALA A 341 22.40 -25.69 -15.29
N GLU A 342 22.71 -26.19 -16.46
CA GLU A 342 22.14 -27.44 -16.97
C GLU A 342 22.40 -28.61 -15.99
N LEU A 343 21.34 -29.41 -15.74
CA LEU A 343 21.35 -30.58 -14.85
C LEU A 343 22.06 -31.79 -15.48
N LYS A 344 23.07 -31.58 -16.34
CA LYS A 344 23.84 -32.65 -16.96
C LYS A 344 25.25 -32.70 -16.39
N MET A 345 25.65 -33.88 -15.93
CA MET A 345 26.99 -34.14 -15.48
C MET A 345 27.92 -34.41 -16.72
N GLN A 346 28.06 -33.43 -17.58
CA GLN A 346 29.14 -33.45 -18.57
C GLN A 346 30.35 -32.76 -17.97
N VAL A 347 31.50 -33.40 -18.06
CA VAL A 347 32.79 -32.78 -17.77
C VAL A 347 33.00 -31.70 -18.83
N ALA A 348 32.36 -30.58 -18.63
CA ALA A 348 32.50 -29.42 -19.50
C ALA A 348 33.92 -28.84 -19.31
N GLN A 349 34.53 -28.39 -20.39
CA GLN A 349 35.78 -27.63 -20.33
C GLN A 349 35.64 -26.45 -19.34
N PRO A 350 36.64 -26.12 -18.56
CA PRO A 350 36.60 -25.00 -17.63
C PRO A 350 36.22 -23.72 -18.39
N GLY A 351 35.10 -23.10 -18.01
CA GLY A 351 34.67 -21.82 -18.56
C GLY A 351 33.35 -21.79 -19.33
N SER A 352 32.59 -22.89 -19.53
CA SER A 352 31.39 -22.93 -20.36
C SER A 352 30.11 -23.31 -19.65
N SER A 353 29.90 -22.93 -18.39
CA SER A 353 28.59 -23.08 -17.78
C SER A 353 27.71 -21.86 -18.05
N GLU A 354 26.91 -21.88 -19.13
CA GLU A 354 25.84 -20.92 -19.32
C GLU A 354 24.84 -21.06 -18.16
N VAL A 355 24.82 -20.06 -17.31
CA VAL A 355 23.85 -19.93 -16.25
C VAL A 355 22.61 -19.24 -16.83
N ARG A 356 21.43 -19.84 -16.69
CA ARG A 356 20.19 -19.33 -17.27
C ARG A 356 19.17 -19.04 -16.16
N ASN A 357 18.33 -18.05 -16.43
CA ASN A 357 17.12 -17.83 -15.67
C ASN A 357 15.97 -18.46 -16.46
N LEU A 358 15.28 -19.40 -15.85
CA LEU A 358 14.18 -20.15 -16.46
C LEU A 358 12.90 -19.88 -15.68
N LYS A 359 11.79 -19.76 -16.41
CA LYS A 359 10.45 -19.65 -15.84
C LYS A 359 9.64 -20.86 -16.29
N GLY A 360 8.69 -21.26 -15.48
CA GLY A 360 7.80 -22.36 -15.79
C GLY A 360 6.64 -22.43 -14.81
N THR A 361 5.97 -23.58 -14.81
CA THR A 361 4.90 -23.89 -13.89
C THR A 361 5.22 -25.16 -13.09
N TRP A 362 4.67 -25.25 -11.88
CA TRP A 362 4.80 -26.43 -11.05
C TRP A 362 3.46 -27.09 -10.77
N LYS A 363 3.49 -28.42 -10.69
CA LYS A 363 2.33 -29.24 -10.34
C LYS A 363 2.74 -30.25 -9.26
N ALA A 364 1.86 -30.52 -8.31
CA ALA A 364 2.04 -31.63 -7.37
C ALA A 364 1.74 -32.95 -8.08
N ASP A 365 2.64 -33.94 -7.95
CA ASP A 365 2.51 -35.29 -8.48
C ASP A 365 2.58 -36.31 -7.33
N GLY A 366 1.67 -36.14 -6.36
CA GLY A 366 1.61 -36.90 -5.13
C GLY A 366 1.74 -36.05 -3.87
N LEU A 367 2.13 -36.68 -2.74
CA LEU A 367 2.24 -36.02 -1.44
C LEU A 367 3.55 -35.23 -1.27
N GLU A 368 4.62 -35.67 -1.92
CA GLU A 368 5.96 -35.12 -1.75
C GLU A 368 6.72 -34.95 -3.08
N ASP A 369 6.05 -35.23 -4.21
CA ASP A 369 6.63 -35.16 -5.55
C ASP A 369 6.04 -33.96 -6.32
N TYR A 370 6.88 -33.25 -7.04
CA TYR A 370 6.50 -32.08 -7.83
C TYR A 370 7.14 -32.11 -9.22
N VAL A 371 6.37 -31.74 -10.23
CA VAL A 371 6.87 -31.65 -11.62
C VAL A 371 6.97 -30.19 -11.99
N PHE A 372 8.12 -29.80 -12.57
CA PHE A 372 8.35 -28.46 -13.13
C PHE A 372 8.30 -28.53 -14.65
N GLU A 373 7.38 -27.80 -15.25
CA GLU A 373 7.27 -27.61 -16.70
C GLU A 373 7.88 -26.24 -17.05
N LEU A 374 9.10 -26.23 -17.58
CA LEU A 374 9.82 -25.00 -17.90
C LEU A 374 9.53 -24.50 -19.29
N GLU A 375 9.62 -23.19 -19.51
CA GLU A 375 9.53 -22.55 -20.82
C GLU A 375 10.56 -23.19 -21.78
N GLY A 376 10.11 -23.60 -22.97
CA GLY A 376 10.94 -24.37 -23.92
C GLY A 376 10.68 -25.87 -23.91
N GLY A 377 9.67 -26.35 -23.16
CA GLY A 377 9.24 -27.76 -23.16
C GLY A 377 10.15 -28.70 -22.37
N THR A 378 11.09 -28.17 -21.60
CA THR A 378 11.92 -29.00 -20.71
C THR A 378 11.13 -29.37 -19.46
N ILE A 379 10.85 -30.65 -19.31
CA ILE A 379 10.25 -31.20 -18.10
C ILE A 379 11.40 -31.57 -17.16
N VAL A 380 11.46 -30.93 -15.98
CA VAL A 380 12.36 -31.39 -14.92
C VAL A 380 11.65 -32.53 -14.21
N GLN A 381 12.26 -33.69 -14.18
CA GLN A 381 11.77 -34.90 -13.51
C GLN A 381 11.39 -34.60 -12.05
N PRO A 382 10.49 -35.37 -11.42
CA PRO A 382 9.86 -34.96 -10.20
C PRO A 382 10.85 -34.55 -9.14
N ALA A 383 10.77 -33.29 -8.74
CA ALA A 383 11.44 -32.79 -7.56
C ALA A 383 10.80 -33.47 -6.35
N LYS A 384 11.61 -33.99 -5.42
CA LYS A 384 11.13 -34.74 -4.26
C LYS A 384 11.53 -34.08 -2.96
N PHE A 385 10.66 -34.19 -1.97
CA PHE A 385 11.04 -33.83 -0.60
C PHE A 385 11.74 -34.98 0.11
N GLU A 386 12.92 -34.71 0.63
CA GLU A 386 13.61 -35.58 1.61
C GLU A 386 13.86 -34.78 2.89
N GLY A 387 12.98 -34.94 3.86
CA GLY A 387 13.01 -34.18 5.10
C GLY A 387 12.78 -32.68 4.86
N ARG A 388 13.84 -31.85 5.05
CA ARG A 388 13.80 -30.40 4.82
C ARG A 388 14.41 -29.98 3.46
N HIS A 389 14.81 -30.92 2.65
CA HIS A 389 15.47 -30.64 1.38
C HIS A 389 14.53 -30.91 0.20
N LEU A 390 14.53 -30.00 -0.74
CA LEU A 390 13.96 -30.20 -2.06
C LEU A 390 15.05 -30.81 -2.94
N ILE A 391 14.85 -32.02 -3.43
CA ILE A 391 15.81 -32.78 -4.20
C ILE A 391 15.41 -32.74 -5.68
N LEU A 392 16.31 -32.27 -6.53
CA LEU A 392 16.15 -32.33 -7.99
C LEU A 392 17.07 -33.41 -8.55
N PRO A 393 16.54 -34.48 -9.17
CA PRO A 393 17.33 -35.43 -9.89
C PRO A 393 17.80 -34.85 -11.23
N GLY A 394 19.05 -35.03 -11.54
CA GLY A 394 19.66 -34.74 -12.83
C GLY A 394 20.41 -35.92 -13.41
N ASP A 395 20.91 -35.81 -14.67
CA ASP A 395 21.70 -36.86 -15.34
C ASP A 395 23.00 -37.14 -14.58
N GLY A 396 23.01 -38.21 -13.78
CA GLY A 396 24.15 -38.65 -13.00
C GLY A 396 24.46 -37.80 -11.77
N ILE A 397 23.61 -36.80 -11.43
CA ILE A 397 23.79 -35.96 -10.26
C ILE A 397 22.45 -35.68 -9.60
N THR A 398 22.46 -35.50 -8.29
CA THR A 398 21.29 -35.12 -7.48
C THR A 398 21.62 -33.82 -6.77
N ILE A 399 20.75 -32.84 -6.90
CA ILE A 399 20.95 -31.50 -6.32
C ILE A 399 19.93 -31.27 -5.25
N ALA A 400 20.39 -30.83 -4.08
CA ALA A 400 19.56 -30.53 -2.94
C ALA A 400 19.45 -29.01 -2.72
N PHE A 401 18.25 -28.56 -2.39
CA PHE A 401 17.96 -27.20 -2.01
C PHE A 401 17.39 -27.16 -0.60
N VAL A 402 17.66 -26.08 0.12
CA VAL A 402 17.10 -25.79 1.44
C VAL A 402 16.23 -24.54 1.37
N LYS A 403 15.11 -24.58 2.06
CA LYS A 403 14.21 -23.42 2.11
C LYS A 403 14.87 -22.28 2.87
N GLU A 404 14.68 -21.07 2.40
CA GLU A 404 15.08 -19.84 3.08
C GLU A 404 14.17 -19.65 4.33
N ASP A 405 14.77 -19.74 5.53
CA ASP A 405 14.07 -19.58 6.83
C ASP A 405 13.91 -18.11 7.24
#